data_703f477117be2471c950fd9292f1915c
#
_entry.id   703f477117be2471c950fd9292f1915c
#
_cell.length_a   1.000
_cell.length_b   1.000
_cell.length_c   1.000
_cell.angle_alpha   90.00
_cell.angle_beta   90.00
_cell.angle_gamma   90.00
#
_symmetry.space_group_name_H-M   'P 1'
#
loop_
_entity.id
_entity.type
_entity.pdbx_description
1 polymer ?
#
loop_
_entity_poly.entity_id
_entity_poly.type
_entity_poly.pdbx_seq_one_letter_code
_entity_poly.pdbx_strand_id
1 'polypeptide(L)'
;MTPKSKITALKDKSDKAERLFAEYQNLARINARLTNVKAECANLAKSATALNNEYNTKHNIYIMNMAGVLADTLEDEKPCPVCGSLHHPNPAKHSENAPDKDTLDALKARCEVAENAVHKKSNEVTRLETESESAKTNVTEFANALKVDAETLSAEMISQLLSEQKKQLKALETEASDLEKVREQREVCKAEISR
;
A
#
# COMPACT_ATOMS: atom_id res chain seq x y z
N MET A 1 46.82 5.35 9.81
CA MET A 1 45.93 4.30 9.26
C MET A 1 46.62 3.64 8.10
N THR A 2 46.66 2.32 8.09
CA THR A 2 47.28 1.55 6.98
C THR A 2 46.36 1.60 5.73
N PRO A 3 46.93 1.48 4.50
CA PRO A 3 46.11 1.44 3.28
C PRO A 3 44.99 0.36 3.34
N LYS A 4 45.28 -0.81 3.90
CA LYS A 4 44.31 -1.91 4.09
C LYS A 4 43.14 -1.50 4.95
N SER A 5 43.36 -0.75 6.07
CA SER A 5 42.25 -0.30 6.93
C SER A 5 41.37 0.78 6.26
N LYS A 6 41.95 1.61 5.38
CA LYS A 6 41.19 2.59 4.59
C LYS A 6 40.28 1.91 3.56
N ILE A 7 40.79 0.90 2.87
CA ILE A 7 40.03 0.10 1.88
C ILE A 7 38.86 -0.60 2.55
N THR A 8 39.09 -1.26 3.71
CA THR A 8 38.01 -1.92 4.46
C THR A 8 36.92 -0.95 4.88
N ALA A 9 37.30 0.22 5.42
CA ALA A 9 36.33 1.26 5.82
C ALA A 9 35.54 1.83 4.64
N LEU A 10 36.16 1.97 3.46
CA LEU A 10 35.49 2.46 2.28
C LEU A 10 34.58 1.40 1.65
N LYS A 11 34.95 0.11 1.70
CA LYS A 11 34.07 -1.01 1.31
C LYS A 11 32.81 -1.04 2.17
N ASP A 12 32.93 -0.96 3.49
CA ASP A 12 31.78 -0.89 4.40
C ASP A 12 30.83 0.30 4.08
N LYS A 13 31.40 1.46 3.75
CA LYS A 13 30.60 2.61 3.32
C LYS A 13 29.91 2.38 1.99
N SER A 14 30.59 1.78 1.01
CA SER A 14 30.03 1.46 -0.30
C SER A 14 28.87 0.46 -0.16
N ASP A 15 29.04 -0.58 0.65
CA ASP A 15 28.00 -1.58 0.90
C ASP A 15 26.78 -0.97 1.58
N LYS A 16 26.98 -0.06 2.53
CA LYS A 16 25.88 0.69 3.16
C LYS A 16 25.15 1.61 2.17
N ALA A 17 25.87 2.25 1.28
CA ALA A 17 25.27 3.10 0.25
C ALA A 17 24.50 2.27 -0.81
N GLU A 18 24.96 1.08 -1.16
CA GLU A 18 24.22 0.16 -2.02
C GLU A 18 22.92 -0.29 -1.36
N ARG A 19 22.94 -0.62 -0.07
CA ARG A 19 21.74 -0.96 0.69
C ARG A 19 20.78 0.23 0.79
N LEU A 20 21.28 1.43 1.07
CA LEU A 20 20.46 2.66 1.07
C LEU A 20 19.76 2.85 -0.28
N PHE A 21 20.46 2.67 -1.38
CA PHE A 21 19.89 2.81 -2.73
C PHE A 21 18.79 1.78 -2.98
N ALA A 22 19.03 0.52 -2.63
CA ALA A 22 18.06 -0.55 -2.78
C ALA A 22 16.79 -0.29 -1.95
N GLU A 23 16.94 0.12 -0.68
CA GLU A 23 15.80 0.44 0.18
C GLU A 23 15.05 1.69 -0.28
N TYR A 24 15.75 2.71 -0.77
CA TYR A 24 15.11 3.90 -1.34
C TYR A 24 14.26 3.55 -2.58
N GLN A 25 14.77 2.71 -3.48
CA GLN A 25 14.00 2.23 -4.63
C GLN A 25 12.81 1.37 -4.20
N ASN A 26 12.99 0.52 -3.19
CA ASN A 26 11.92 -0.28 -2.62
C ASN A 26 10.81 0.60 -2.05
N LEU A 27 11.15 1.61 -1.25
CA LEU A 27 10.22 2.59 -0.69
C LEU A 27 9.44 3.32 -1.80
N ALA A 28 10.12 3.78 -2.85
CA ALA A 28 9.49 4.44 -3.98
C ALA A 28 8.47 3.53 -4.68
N ARG A 29 8.81 2.25 -4.88
CA ARG A 29 7.92 1.23 -5.47
C ARG A 29 6.70 0.95 -4.58
N ILE A 30 6.90 0.82 -3.27
CA ILE A 30 5.80 0.61 -2.31
C ILE A 30 4.86 1.81 -2.32
N ASN A 31 5.38 3.03 -2.29
CA ASN A 31 4.57 4.25 -2.28
C ASN A 31 3.77 4.42 -3.57
N ALA A 32 4.35 4.12 -4.73
CA ALA A 32 3.63 4.12 -6.00
C ALA A 32 2.47 3.10 -6.00
N ARG A 33 2.73 1.88 -5.50
CA ARG A 33 1.69 0.86 -5.35
C ARG A 33 0.61 1.29 -4.37
N LEU A 34 0.99 1.84 -3.21
CA LEU A 34 0.06 2.34 -2.19
C LEU A 34 -0.88 3.40 -2.76
N THR A 35 -0.36 4.33 -3.55
CA THR A 35 -1.16 5.37 -4.22
C THR A 35 -2.22 4.75 -5.13
N ASN A 36 -1.85 3.78 -5.96
CA ASN A 36 -2.77 3.10 -6.85
C ASN A 36 -3.84 2.32 -6.09
N VAL A 37 -3.43 1.54 -5.08
CA VAL A 37 -4.36 0.73 -4.26
C VAL A 37 -5.33 1.61 -3.47
N LYS A 38 -4.89 2.77 -2.97
CA LYS A 38 -5.78 3.77 -2.33
C LYS A 38 -6.83 4.30 -3.31
N ALA A 39 -6.43 4.60 -4.54
CA ALA A 39 -7.37 5.05 -5.57
C ALA A 39 -8.39 3.95 -5.94
N GLU A 40 -7.95 2.70 -6.09
CA GLU A 40 -8.84 1.56 -6.32
C GLU A 40 -9.81 1.35 -5.16
N CYS A 41 -9.33 1.40 -3.92
CA CYS A 41 -10.17 1.28 -2.72
C CYS A 41 -11.24 2.37 -2.66
N ALA A 42 -10.89 3.61 -2.96
CA ALA A 42 -11.83 4.73 -3.02
C ALA A 42 -12.91 4.54 -4.09
N ASN A 43 -12.55 4.01 -5.27
CA ASN A 43 -13.51 3.71 -6.34
C ASN A 43 -14.45 2.57 -5.95
N LEU A 44 -13.93 1.50 -5.35
CA LEU A 44 -14.75 0.40 -4.84
C LEU A 44 -15.72 0.87 -3.75
N ALA A 45 -15.28 1.72 -2.83
CA ALA A 45 -16.12 2.29 -1.78
C ALA A 45 -17.26 3.13 -2.36
N LYS A 46 -17.00 3.95 -3.39
CA LYS A 46 -18.06 4.70 -4.10
C LYS A 46 -19.08 3.77 -4.74
N SER A 47 -18.62 2.70 -5.40
CA SER A 47 -19.50 1.71 -6.03
C SER A 47 -20.35 0.96 -5.01
N ALA A 48 -19.78 0.55 -3.88
CA ALA A 48 -20.49 -0.11 -2.79
C ALA A 48 -21.55 0.82 -2.18
N THR A 49 -21.21 2.09 -1.96
CA THR A 49 -22.18 3.09 -1.46
C THR A 49 -23.33 3.28 -2.45
N ALA A 50 -23.07 3.35 -3.74
CA ALA A 50 -24.11 3.48 -4.76
C ALA A 50 -25.06 2.26 -4.77
N LEU A 51 -24.50 1.05 -4.68
CA LEU A 51 -25.30 -0.19 -4.59
C LEU A 51 -26.15 -0.25 -3.32
N ASN A 52 -25.59 0.13 -2.17
CA ASN A 52 -26.34 0.19 -0.92
C ASN A 52 -27.47 1.22 -0.95
N ASN A 53 -27.25 2.36 -1.57
CA ASN A 53 -28.30 3.37 -1.77
C ASN A 53 -29.41 2.85 -2.70
N GLU A 54 -29.04 2.15 -3.78
CA GLU A 54 -30.01 1.52 -4.66
C GLU A 54 -30.84 0.45 -3.92
N TYR A 55 -30.17 -0.43 -3.16
CA TYR A 55 -30.84 -1.42 -2.33
C TYR A 55 -31.81 -0.78 -1.34
N ASN A 56 -31.38 0.21 -0.58
CA ASN A 56 -32.23 0.88 0.41
C ASN A 56 -33.45 1.54 -0.23
N THR A 57 -33.27 2.18 -1.40
CA THR A 57 -34.35 2.78 -2.13
C THR A 57 -35.37 1.74 -2.60
N LYS A 58 -34.91 0.66 -3.22
CA LYS A 58 -35.80 -0.43 -3.69
C LYS A 58 -36.42 -1.19 -2.53
N HIS A 59 -35.70 -1.40 -1.45
CA HIS A 59 -36.22 -2.03 -0.25
C HIS A 59 -37.35 -1.21 0.38
N ASN A 60 -37.22 0.10 0.45
CA ASN A 60 -38.31 0.99 0.93
C ASN A 60 -39.54 0.92 0.04
N ILE A 61 -39.38 0.91 -1.29
CA ILE A 61 -40.48 0.73 -2.24
C ILE A 61 -41.16 -0.62 -2.03
N TYR A 62 -40.40 -1.69 -1.83
CA TYR A 62 -40.91 -3.02 -1.55
C TYR A 62 -41.76 -3.05 -0.26
N ILE A 63 -41.24 -2.48 0.84
CA ILE A 63 -41.99 -2.42 2.12
C ILE A 63 -43.28 -1.60 1.98
N MET A 64 -43.22 -0.47 1.28
CA MET A 64 -44.43 0.35 1.00
C MET A 64 -45.43 -0.42 0.14
N ASN A 65 -44.97 -1.19 -0.85
CA ASN A 65 -45.82 -2.02 -1.67
C ASN A 65 -46.50 -3.16 -0.87
N MET A 66 -45.76 -3.79 0.05
CA MET A 66 -46.29 -4.81 0.96
C MET A 66 -47.45 -4.23 1.83
N ALA A 67 -47.32 -2.99 2.30
CA ALA A 67 -48.40 -2.30 3.01
C ALA A 67 -49.63 -2.09 2.12
N GLY A 68 -49.45 -1.77 0.83
CA GLY A 68 -50.52 -1.68 -0.15
C GLY A 68 -51.20 -3.01 -0.41
N VAL A 69 -50.41 -4.11 -0.59
CA VAL A 69 -50.95 -5.47 -0.75
C VAL A 69 -51.79 -5.88 0.46
N LEU A 70 -51.34 -5.56 1.68
CA LEU A 70 -52.14 -5.82 2.90
C LEU A 70 -53.38 -4.94 2.94
N ALA A 71 -53.31 -3.69 2.51
CA ALA A 71 -54.45 -2.79 2.45
C ALA A 71 -55.53 -3.29 1.48
N ASP A 72 -55.14 -3.93 0.36
CA ASP A 72 -56.10 -4.53 -0.60
C ASP A 72 -56.89 -5.71 0.01
N THR A 73 -56.42 -6.29 1.13
CA THR A 73 -57.12 -7.38 1.85
C THR A 73 -58.07 -6.86 2.94
N LEU A 74 -58.16 -5.54 3.15
CA LEU A 74 -59.03 -4.96 4.15
C LEU A 74 -60.51 -5.09 3.71
N GLU A 75 -61.35 -5.54 4.63
CA GLU A 75 -62.81 -5.61 4.46
C GLU A 75 -63.50 -4.68 5.48
N ASP A 76 -64.54 -3.98 5.04
CA ASP A 76 -65.30 -3.12 5.93
C ASP A 76 -65.88 -3.94 7.08
N GLU A 77 -65.88 -3.35 8.29
CA GLU A 77 -66.35 -3.95 9.56
C GLU A 77 -65.60 -5.20 10.04
N LYS A 78 -64.54 -5.62 9.35
CA LYS A 78 -63.63 -6.68 9.85
C LYS A 78 -62.37 -6.04 10.49
N PRO A 79 -61.88 -6.60 11.61
CA PRO A 79 -60.68 -6.08 12.23
C PRO A 79 -59.47 -6.32 11.35
N CYS A 80 -58.67 -5.29 11.15
CA CYS A 80 -57.39 -5.38 10.42
C CYS A 80 -56.44 -6.38 11.10
N PRO A 81 -55.83 -7.32 10.37
CA PRO A 81 -54.92 -8.30 10.95
C PRO A 81 -53.62 -7.70 11.50
N VAL A 82 -53.31 -6.43 11.17
CA VAL A 82 -52.08 -5.74 11.59
C VAL A 82 -52.32 -4.86 12.82
N CYS A 83 -53.38 -4.05 12.86
CA CYS A 83 -53.60 -3.09 13.91
C CYS A 83 -54.96 -3.26 14.65
N GLY A 84 -55.81 -4.17 14.20
CA GLY A 84 -57.12 -4.43 14.80
C GLY A 84 -58.21 -3.36 14.49
N SER A 85 -57.91 -2.29 13.77
CA SER A 85 -58.88 -1.25 13.41
C SER A 85 -59.93 -1.77 12.45
N LEU A 86 -61.18 -1.29 12.60
CA LEU A 86 -62.29 -1.60 11.69
C LEU A 86 -62.34 -0.63 10.48
N HIS A 87 -61.72 0.52 10.58
CA HIS A 87 -61.72 1.54 9.54
C HIS A 87 -60.33 2.10 9.27
N HIS A 88 -59.98 2.24 7.98
CA HIS A 88 -58.73 2.85 7.54
C HIS A 88 -59.04 4.00 6.57
N PRO A 89 -59.03 5.28 7.02
CA PRO A 89 -59.43 6.41 6.22
C PRO A 89 -58.53 6.68 5.02
N ASN A 90 -57.28 6.23 5.08
CA ASN A 90 -56.30 6.40 4.00
C ASN A 90 -55.41 5.18 3.90
N PRO A 91 -55.89 4.05 3.33
CA PRO A 91 -55.09 2.85 3.18
C PRO A 91 -53.92 3.05 2.21
N ALA A 92 -52.85 2.32 2.44
CA ALA A 92 -51.68 2.33 1.54
C ALA A 92 -52.10 1.81 0.15
N LYS A 93 -51.47 2.35 -0.90
CA LYS A 93 -51.70 1.92 -2.28
C LYS A 93 -50.55 1.00 -2.74
N HIS A 94 -50.95 -0.06 -3.37
CA HIS A 94 -49.99 -0.97 -4.01
C HIS A 94 -49.42 -0.36 -5.31
N SER A 95 -48.17 -0.65 -5.64
CA SER A 95 -47.46 -0.14 -6.82
C SER A 95 -47.11 -1.30 -7.75
N GLU A 96 -47.54 -1.23 -9.00
CA GLU A 96 -47.21 -2.23 -10.02
C GLU A 96 -45.70 -2.29 -10.37
N ASN A 97 -44.96 -1.22 -10.06
CA ASN A 97 -43.51 -1.12 -10.35
C ASN A 97 -42.62 -1.44 -9.13
N ALA A 98 -43.16 -2.02 -8.07
CA ALA A 98 -42.36 -2.43 -6.93
C ALA A 98 -41.45 -3.62 -7.28
N PRO A 99 -40.21 -3.62 -6.81
CA PRO A 99 -39.31 -4.76 -7.01
C PRO A 99 -39.87 -6.00 -6.29
N ASP A 100 -39.67 -7.17 -6.87
CA ASP A 100 -39.97 -8.42 -6.21
C ASP A 100 -38.85 -8.79 -5.20
N LYS A 101 -39.13 -9.81 -4.39
CA LYS A 101 -38.20 -10.28 -3.38
C LYS A 101 -36.89 -10.80 -4.00
N ASP A 102 -36.97 -11.52 -5.12
CA ASP A 102 -35.80 -12.11 -5.77
C ASP A 102 -34.85 -11.02 -6.29
N THR A 103 -35.42 -9.94 -6.83
CA THR A 103 -34.63 -8.74 -7.23
C THR A 103 -33.93 -8.10 -6.04
N LEU A 104 -34.58 -7.99 -4.87
CA LEU A 104 -33.97 -7.45 -3.67
C LEU A 104 -32.88 -8.35 -3.11
N ASP A 105 -33.11 -9.66 -3.07
CA ASP A 105 -32.16 -10.63 -2.59
C ASP A 105 -30.91 -10.66 -3.50
N ALA A 106 -31.09 -10.59 -4.80
CA ALA A 106 -29.99 -10.48 -5.76
C ALA A 106 -29.18 -9.17 -5.57
N LEU A 107 -29.87 -8.04 -5.34
CA LEU A 107 -29.21 -6.75 -5.11
C LEU A 107 -28.47 -6.75 -3.78
N LYS A 108 -29.04 -7.33 -2.72
CA LYS A 108 -28.38 -7.51 -1.43
C LYS A 108 -27.11 -8.32 -1.55
N ALA A 109 -27.14 -9.44 -2.27
CA ALA A 109 -25.96 -10.25 -2.51
C ALA A 109 -24.85 -9.44 -3.25
N ARG A 110 -25.22 -8.58 -4.19
CA ARG A 110 -24.28 -7.66 -4.86
C ARG A 110 -23.68 -6.64 -3.91
N CYS A 111 -24.45 -6.10 -2.97
CA CYS A 111 -23.95 -5.21 -1.92
C CYS A 111 -22.91 -5.91 -1.05
N GLU A 112 -23.21 -7.14 -0.59
CA GLU A 112 -22.28 -7.94 0.22
C GLU A 112 -20.95 -8.23 -0.50
N VAL A 113 -21.02 -8.55 -1.79
CA VAL A 113 -19.82 -8.77 -2.62
C VAL A 113 -19.02 -7.48 -2.75
N ALA A 114 -19.67 -6.34 -2.98
CA ALA A 114 -19.00 -5.04 -3.10
C ALA A 114 -18.35 -4.62 -1.77
N GLU A 115 -19.01 -4.79 -0.64
CA GLU A 115 -18.46 -4.51 0.70
C GLU A 115 -17.26 -5.39 1.01
N ASN A 116 -17.33 -6.69 0.70
CA ASN A 116 -16.21 -7.61 0.86
C ASN A 116 -15.00 -7.21 -0.01
N ALA A 117 -15.24 -6.70 -1.22
CA ALA A 117 -14.18 -6.18 -2.07
C ALA A 117 -13.51 -4.94 -1.48
N VAL A 118 -14.29 -4.01 -0.90
CA VAL A 118 -13.77 -2.85 -0.17
C VAL A 118 -12.92 -3.28 1.02
N HIS A 119 -13.40 -4.21 1.84
CA HIS A 119 -12.65 -4.71 3.00
C HIS A 119 -11.32 -5.35 2.61
N LYS A 120 -11.31 -6.20 1.56
CA LYS A 120 -10.07 -6.80 1.07
C LYS A 120 -9.06 -5.74 0.60
N LYS A 121 -9.55 -4.73 -0.13
CA LYS A 121 -8.69 -3.66 -0.64
C LYS A 121 -8.20 -2.74 0.48
N SER A 122 -9.02 -2.45 1.48
CA SER A 122 -8.64 -1.70 2.69
C SER A 122 -7.53 -2.41 3.47
N ASN A 123 -7.62 -3.74 3.63
CA ASN A 123 -6.57 -4.52 4.27
C ASN A 123 -5.25 -4.47 3.48
N GLU A 124 -5.32 -4.46 2.14
CA GLU A 124 -4.13 -4.28 1.29
C GLU A 124 -3.51 -2.89 1.49
N VAL A 125 -4.32 -1.83 1.62
CA VAL A 125 -3.85 -0.47 1.94
C VAL A 125 -3.09 -0.48 3.28
N THR A 126 -3.68 -0.99 4.34
CA THR A 126 -3.06 -1.04 5.69
C THR A 126 -1.75 -1.81 5.67
N ARG A 127 -1.68 -2.93 4.95
CA ARG A 127 -0.44 -3.69 4.79
C ARG A 127 0.64 -2.88 4.10
N LEU A 128 0.32 -2.22 2.98
CA LEU A 128 1.27 -1.40 2.23
C LEU A 128 1.71 -0.15 3.02
N GLU A 129 0.85 0.42 3.85
CA GLU A 129 1.21 1.51 4.77
C GLU A 129 2.26 1.05 5.80
N THR A 130 2.07 -0.14 6.37
CA THR A 130 3.03 -0.73 7.31
C THR A 130 4.36 -1.06 6.61
N GLU A 131 4.32 -1.62 5.40
CA GLU A 131 5.51 -1.90 4.59
C GLU A 131 6.26 -0.61 4.22
N SER A 132 5.52 0.46 3.88
CA SER A 132 6.09 1.77 3.55
C SER A 132 6.80 2.39 4.76
N GLU A 133 6.19 2.34 5.95
CA GLU A 133 6.79 2.89 7.17
C GLU A 133 8.04 2.11 7.58
N SER A 134 8.02 0.77 7.45
CA SER A 134 9.21 -0.07 7.68
C SER A 134 10.34 0.26 6.70
N ALA A 135 10.04 0.38 5.41
CA ALA A 135 11.03 0.75 4.40
C ALA A 135 11.59 2.16 4.63
N LYS A 136 10.75 3.11 5.07
CA LYS A 136 11.18 4.45 5.44
C LYS A 136 12.13 4.46 6.63
N THR A 137 11.86 3.63 7.63
CA THR A 137 12.74 3.43 8.79
C THR A 137 14.10 2.90 8.34
N ASN A 138 14.14 1.88 7.48
CA ASN A 138 15.37 1.33 6.93
C ASN A 138 16.19 2.40 6.17
N VAL A 139 15.52 3.18 5.30
CA VAL A 139 16.18 4.30 4.58
C VAL A 139 16.79 5.28 5.57
N THR A 140 16.07 5.65 6.62
CA THR A 140 16.55 6.59 7.65
C THR A 140 17.75 6.01 8.41
N GLU A 141 17.74 4.73 8.78
CA GLU A 141 18.84 4.07 9.47
C GLU A 141 20.12 4.03 8.60
N PHE A 142 19.99 3.65 7.32
CA PHE A 142 21.15 3.63 6.41
C PHE A 142 21.67 5.03 6.09
N ALA A 143 20.77 6.02 5.93
CA ALA A 143 21.16 7.41 5.75
C ALA A 143 21.95 7.94 6.95
N ASN A 144 21.48 7.71 8.18
CA ASN A 144 22.16 8.07 9.41
C ASN A 144 23.53 7.41 9.54
N ALA A 145 23.63 6.11 9.17
CA ALA A 145 24.90 5.38 9.18
C ALA A 145 25.92 5.98 8.20
N LEU A 146 25.46 6.61 7.14
CA LEU A 146 26.29 7.31 6.15
C LEU A 146 26.45 8.82 6.46
N LYS A 147 25.79 9.31 7.53
CA LYS A 147 25.74 10.74 7.92
C LYS A 147 25.14 11.63 6.81
N VAL A 148 24.13 11.13 6.14
CA VAL A 148 23.35 11.85 5.13
C VAL A 148 21.95 12.11 5.69
N ASP A 149 21.40 13.27 5.41
CA ASP A 149 20.05 13.61 5.84
C ASP A 149 19.01 12.86 4.99
N ALA A 150 18.19 12.03 5.65
CA ALA A 150 17.19 11.21 5.00
C ALA A 150 16.05 12.02 4.35
N GLU A 151 15.76 13.22 4.86
CA GLU A 151 14.67 14.07 4.35
C GLU A 151 15.00 14.73 3.01
N THR A 152 16.29 14.97 2.77
CA THR A 152 16.77 15.61 1.53
C THR A 152 17.25 14.63 0.47
N LEU A 153 17.18 13.30 0.75
CA LEU A 153 17.67 12.28 -0.17
C LEU A 153 16.87 12.22 -1.48
N SER A 154 17.61 12.19 -2.59
CA SER A 154 17.07 11.81 -3.90
C SER A 154 17.80 10.61 -4.47
N ALA A 155 17.16 9.92 -5.44
CA ALA A 155 17.80 8.80 -6.13
C ALA A 155 19.10 9.21 -6.83
N GLU A 156 19.14 10.43 -7.37
CA GLU A 156 20.32 11.00 -8.03
C GLU A 156 21.46 11.23 -7.04
N MET A 157 21.16 11.77 -5.84
CA MET A 157 22.17 11.98 -4.80
C MET A 157 22.78 10.68 -4.32
N ILE A 158 21.96 9.65 -4.09
CA ILE A 158 22.44 8.33 -3.68
C ILE A 158 23.29 7.68 -4.80
N SER A 159 22.88 7.81 -6.05
CA SER A 159 23.61 7.30 -7.21
C SER A 159 24.96 7.99 -7.36
N GLN A 160 25.02 9.31 -7.18
CA GLN A 160 26.28 10.08 -7.18
C GLN A 160 27.20 9.66 -6.03
N LEU A 161 26.67 9.49 -4.83
CA LEU A 161 27.40 9.03 -3.67
C LEU A 161 28.03 7.67 -3.92
N LEU A 162 27.26 6.72 -4.47
CA LEU A 162 27.76 5.38 -4.86
C LEU A 162 28.87 5.44 -5.89
N SER A 163 28.68 6.23 -6.94
CA SER A 163 29.66 6.41 -8.02
C SER A 163 30.99 6.93 -7.48
N GLU A 164 30.95 7.96 -6.63
CA GLU A 164 32.13 8.54 -6.02
C GLU A 164 32.85 7.57 -5.08
N GLN A 165 32.12 6.82 -4.25
CA GLN A 165 32.70 5.83 -3.37
C GLN A 165 33.37 4.67 -4.14
N LYS A 166 32.72 4.18 -5.22
CA LYS A 166 33.31 3.15 -6.09
C LYS A 166 34.59 3.64 -6.78
N LYS A 167 34.61 4.90 -7.22
CA LYS A 167 35.78 5.50 -7.82
C LYS A 167 36.94 5.63 -6.83
N GLN A 168 36.67 6.11 -5.61
CA GLN A 168 37.66 6.21 -4.54
C GLN A 168 38.19 4.83 -4.12
N LEU A 169 37.33 3.82 -4.02
CA LEU A 169 37.72 2.46 -3.68
C LEU A 169 38.69 1.89 -4.71
N LYS A 170 38.35 2.01 -6.01
CA LYS A 170 39.19 1.54 -7.11
C LYS A 170 40.57 2.22 -7.11
N ALA A 171 40.62 3.53 -6.84
CA ALA A 171 41.87 4.28 -6.76
C ALA A 171 42.74 3.79 -5.61
N LEU A 172 42.16 3.56 -4.42
CA LEU A 172 42.89 3.05 -3.26
C LEU A 172 43.37 1.58 -3.43
N GLU A 173 42.59 0.78 -4.09
CA GLU A 173 42.98 -0.62 -4.41
C GLU A 173 44.16 -0.65 -5.37
N THR A 174 44.20 0.24 -6.38
CA THR A 174 45.31 0.37 -7.31
C THR A 174 46.57 0.84 -6.56
N GLU A 175 46.45 1.89 -5.74
CA GLU A 175 47.57 2.42 -4.93
C GLU A 175 48.13 1.34 -3.98
N ALA A 176 47.25 0.55 -3.34
CA ALA A 176 47.67 -0.52 -2.44
C ALA A 176 48.43 -1.64 -3.19
N SER A 177 47.99 -1.99 -4.39
CA SER A 177 48.63 -2.97 -5.25
C SER A 177 50.03 -2.51 -5.68
N ASP A 178 50.15 -1.25 -6.08
CA ASP A 178 51.46 -0.70 -6.50
C ASP A 178 52.46 -0.58 -5.33
N LEU A 179 51.97 -0.21 -4.15
CA LEU A 179 52.80 -0.23 -2.93
C LEU A 179 53.27 -1.63 -2.56
N GLU A 180 52.47 -2.64 -2.78
CA GLU A 180 52.86 -4.05 -2.52
C GLU A 180 53.96 -4.51 -3.47
N LYS A 181 53.82 -4.19 -4.77
CA LYS A 181 54.88 -4.45 -5.77
C LYS A 181 56.23 -3.78 -5.43
N VAL A 182 56.19 -2.51 -5.02
CA VAL A 182 57.38 -1.77 -4.61
C VAL A 182 58.02 -2.39 -3.35
N ARG A 183 57.20 -2.85 -2.41
CA ARG A 183 57.72 -3.58 -1.24
C ARG A 183 58.43 -4.89 -1.60
N GLU A 184 57.81 -5.66 -2.46
CA GLU A 184 58.43 -6.91 -2.96
C GLU A 184 59.74 -6.66 -3.67
N GLN A 185 59.80 -5.67 -4.58
CA GLN A 185 61.04 -5.28 -5.24
C GLN A 185 62.11 -4.84 -4.26
N ARG A 186 61.74 -4.05 -3.22
CA ARG A 186 62.68 -3.66 -2.18
C ARG A 186 63.27 -4.85 -1.41
N GLU A 187 62.46 -5.86 -1.09
CA GLU A 187 62.94 -7.04 -0.38
C GLU A 187 63.86 -7.88 -1.27
N VAL A 188 63.59 -7.99 -2.57
CA VAL A 188 64.46 -8.63 -3.54
C VAL A 188 65.81 -7.91 -3.61
N CYS A 189 65.82 -6.58 -3.78
CA CYS A 189 67.07 -5.80 -3.82
C CYS A 189 67.87 -5.91 -2.52
N LYS A 190 67.25 -5.94 -1.35
CA LYS A 190 67.92 -6.15 -0.06
C LYS A 190 68.59 -7.53 0.01
N ALA A 191 67.92 -8.56 -0.47
CA ALA A 191 68.45 -9.91 -0.50
C ALA A 191 69.67 -10.05 -1.46
N GLU A 192 69.69 -9.30 -2.58
CA GLU A 192 70.82 -9.23 -3.50
C GLU A 192 72.02 -8.48 -2.92
N ILE A 193 71.80 -7.39 -2.16
CA ILE A 193 72.90 -6.61 -1.51
C ILE A 193 73.55 -7.40 -0.35
N SER A 194 72.81 -8.34 0.26
CA SER A 194 73.25 -9.12 1.40
C SER A 194 73.98 -10.39 1.00
N ARG A 195 74.19 -10.68 -0.29
CA ARG A 195 75.00 -11.73 -0.88
C ARG A 195 76.33 -11.21 -1.29
#